data_ed54be834bbab715ac211a20826dee3b
#
_entry.id   ed54be834bbab715ac211a20826dee3b
#
_cell.length_a   1.000
_cell.length_b   1.000
_cell.length_c   1.000
_cell.angle_alpha   90.00
_cell.angle_beta   90.00
_cell.angle_gamma   90.00
#
_symmetry.space_group_name_H-M   'P 1'
#
loop_
_entity.id
_entity.type
_entity.pdbx_description
1 polymer ?
#
loop_
_entity_poly.entity_id
_entity_poly.type
_entity_poly.pdbx_seq_one_letter_code
_entity_poly.pdbx_strand_id
1 'polypeptide(L)'
;MHTKHTKMTNLATFRVHIAPLGFEIDRIVLPLKQTKADKLSILAHDNRSEDLSAPYLEKIKKECKKLDVEVKVAYSDRLSLFKAIKSIKDIISQEENNYIYVNVASGSKIQAIACMMACMVLKECDNLQPFYAEPESYAAFEGKQQSFGIKDTIALPTYEIQTPKPKLLAALKIVSDQPDQKITKKEMAQIAEEQKIITINAEQENHSQARFASLESNIIAPLEKEWKFVEVEKIGRNRWIKITQEGKDAAEFLI
;
A
#
# COMPACT_ATOMS: atom_id res chain seq x y z
N MET A 1 -30.46 25.17 -10.52
CA MET A 1 -29.46 24.88 -11.58
C MET A 1 -28.11 24.69 -10.91
N HIS A 2 -27.67 23.43 -10.72
CA HIS A 2 -26.35 23.12 -10.17
C HIS A 2 -25.40 22.89 -11.36
N THR A 3 -24.56 23.87 -11.63
CA THR A 3 -23.45 23.73 -12.60
C THR A 3 -22.46 22.72 -12.03
N LYS A 4 -22.48 21.50 -12.55
CA LYS A 4 -21.37 20.53 -12.39
C LYS A 4 -20.14 21.14 -13.05
N HIS A 5 -19.17 21.59 -12.25
CA HIS A 5 -17.83 21.83 -12.73
C HIS A 5 -17.22 20.48 -13.14
N THR A 6 -17.23 20.21 -14.41
CA THR A 6 -16.43 19.11 -15.00
C THR A 6 -14.98 19.48 -14.78
N LYS A 7 -14.29 18.79 -13.85
CA LYS A 7 -12.82 18.85 -13.77
C LYS A 7 -12.30 18.44 -15.15
N MET A 8 -11.55 19.33 -15.80
CA MET A 8 -10.77 18.94 -16.98
C MET A 8 -9.79 17.86 -16.52
N THR A 9 -10.06 16.63 -16.92
CA THR A 9 -9.14 15.51 -16.75
C THR A 9 -7.85 15.86 -17.49
N ASN A 10 -6.70 15.64 -16.87
CA ASN A 10 -5.39 15.78 -17.49
C ASN A 10 -5.39 15.01 -18.82
N LEU A 11 -5.27 15.72 -19.94
CA LEU A 11 -5.22 15.13 -21.28
C LEU A 11 -3.89 14.41 -21.56
N ALA A 12 -2.89 14.56 -20.67
CA ALA A 12 -1.58 13.94 -20.80
C ALA A 12 -1.42 12.80 -19.78
N THR A 13 -1.05 11.62 -20.28
CA THR A 13 -0.64 10.48 -19.46
C THR A 13 0.87 10.55 -19.24
N PHE A 14 1.32 10.58 -18.00
CA PHE A 14 2.73 10.61 -17.62
C PHE A 14 3.30 9.21 -17.41
N ARG A 15 4.61 9.09 -17.57
CA ARG A 15 5.39 7.91 -17.18
C ARG A 15 6.02 8.19 -15.82
N VAL A 16 5.47 7.54 -14.79
CA VAL A 16 5.84 7.75 -13.40
C VAL A 16 6.65 6.57 -12.92
N HIS A 17 7.84 6.82 -12.40
CA HIS A 17 8.64 5.81 -11.71
C HIS A 17 8.48 5.95 -10.20
N ILE A 18 8.43 4.83 -9.51
CA ILE A 18 8.47 4.74 -8.04
C ILE A 18 9.71 3.92 -7.69
N ALA A 19 10.59 4.46 -6.84
CA ALA A 19 11.81 3.79 -6.44
C ALA A 19 12.13 3.99 -4.95
N PRO A 20 12.38 2.93 -4.18
CA PRO A 20 12.96 3.07 -2.86
C PRO A 20 14.37 3.64 -2.91
N LEU A 21 14.70 4.53 -1.97
CA LEU A 21 16.03 5.09 -1.84
C LEU A 21 16.97 4.09 -1.17
N GLY A 22 18.10 3.83 -1.81
CA GLY A 22 19.21 3.05 -1.29
C GLY A 22 20.54 3.67 -1.66
N PHE A 23 21.57 2.85 -1.76
CA PHE A 23 22.93 3.26 -2.17
C PHE A 23 23.14 3.12 -3.68
N GLU A 24 22.05 3.18 -4.46
CA GLU A 24 22.02 2.98 -5.90
C GLU A 24 21.65 4.27 -6.62
N ILE A 25 22.38 4.64 -7.66
CA ILE A 25 22.06 5.78 -8.51
C ILE A 25 21.65 5.28 -9.89
N ASP A 26 22.50 4.50 -10.55
CA ASP A 26 22.29 4.09 -11.93
C ASP A 26 21.05 3.24 -12.11
N ARG A 27 20.78 2.33 -11.17
CA ARG A 27 19.56 1.49 -11.17
C ARG A 27 18.27 2.27 -11.00
N ILE A 28 18.35 3.52 -10.54
CA ILE A 28 17.21 4.45 -10.49
C ILE A 28 17.18 5.34 -11.71
N VAL A 29 18.31 5.99 -12.05
CA VAL A 29 18.36 7.04 -13.07
C VAL A 29 18.35 6.49 -14.50
N LEU A 30 19.05 5.40 -14.78
CA LEU A 30 19.13 4.86 -16.15
C LEU A 30 17.76 4.35 -16.67
N PRO A 31 16.92 3.66 -15.86
CA PRO A 31 15.56 3.32 -16.28
C PRO A 31 14.70 4.53 -16.61
N LEU A 32 14.84 5.67 -15.88
CA LEU A 32 14.13 6.90 -16.20
C LEU A 32 14.46 7.39 -17.60
N LYS A 33 15.75 7.35 -17.96
CA LYS A 33 16.21 7.73 -19.29
C LYS A 33 15.69 6.78 -20.38
N GLN A 34 15.70 5.47 -20.13
CA GLN A 34 15.23 4.45 -21.09
C GLN A 34 13.74 4.62 -21.40
N THR A 35 12.92 4.83 -20.36
CA THR A 35 11.46 4.98 -20.51
C THR A 35 11.05 6.41 -20.87
N LYS A 36 11.97 7.37 -20.89
CA LYS A 36 11.68 8.81 -20.99
C LYS A 36 10.66 9.23 -19.92
N ALA A 37 10.95 8.91 -18.66
CA ALA A 37 10.06 9.20 -17.55
C ALA A 37 9.79 10.70 -17.38
N ASP A 38 8.58 11.01 -16.95
CA ASP A 38 8.15 12.39 -16.68
C ASP A 38 8.30 12.71 -15.18
N LYS A 39 8.09 11.68 -14.31
CA LYS A 39 8.12 11.83 -12.85
C LYS A 39 8.85 10.68 -12.18
N LEU A 40 9.47 10.98 -11.04
CA LEU A 40 10.06 10.02 -10.11
C LEU A 40 9.56 10.26 -8.69
N SER A 41 8.90 9.29 -8.10
CA SER A 41 8.56 9.26 -6.67
C SER A 41 9.58 8.39 -5.93
N ILE A 42 10.36 8.99 -5.03
CA ILE A 42 11.36 8.29 -4.22
C ILE A 42 10.80 8.03 -2.83
N LEU A 43 10.87 6.78 -2.36
CA LEU A 43 10.56 6.40 -1.00
C LEU A 43 11.84 6.42 -0.17
N ALA A 44 12.02 7.46 0.65
CA ALA A 44 13.16 7.67 1.55
C ALA A 44 12.81 7.26 3.00
N HIS A 45 13.84 7.09 3.84
CA HIS A 45 13.65 6.82 5.26
C HIS A 45 13.12 8.06 5.99
N ASP A 46 12.14 7.87 6.89
CA ASP A 46 11.54 8.93 7.70
C ASP A 46 12.50 9.45 8.79
N ASN A 47 13.35 8.59 9.36
CA ASN A 47 14.42 9.03 10.25
C ASN A 47 15.62 9.57 9.47
N ARG A 48 15.57 10.86 9.13
CA ARG A 48 16.59 11.54 8.32
C ARG A 48 17.97 11.61 8.99
N SER A 49 18.05 11.57 10.30
CA SER A 49 19.32 11.64 11.06
C SER A 49 20.13 10.35 10.94
N GLU A 50 19.47 9.24 10.69
CA GLU A 50 20.08 7.90 10.54
C GLU A 50 20.13 7.43 9.08
N ASP A 51 19.62 8.23 8.15
CA ASP A 51 19.55 7.84 6.75
C ASP A 51 20.90 8.06 6.02
N LEU A 52 21.71 7.03 6.00
CA LEU A 52 22.99 7.02 5.26
C LEU A 52 22.79 7.12 3.74
N SER A 53 21.58 6.94 3.22
CA SER A 53 21.28 7.07 1.79
C SER A 53 20.98 8.51 1.35
N ALA A 54 20.83 9.45 2.28
CA ALA A 54 20.54 10.85 1.98
C ALA A 54 21.50 11.51 0.95
N PRO A 55 22.83 11.27 0.94
CA PRO A 55 23.72 11.81 -0.09
C PRO A 55 23.40 11.29 -1.50
N TYR A 56 22.85 10.09 -1.62
CA TYR A 56 22.43 9.50 -2.89
C TYR A 56 21.17 10.17 -3.44
N LEU A 57 20.23 10.55 -2.56
CA LEU A 57 19.05 11.32 -2.94
C LEU A 57 19.42 12.61 -3.68
N GLU A 58 20.37 13.37 -3.15
CA GLU A 58 20.80 14.62 -3.78
C GLU A 58 21.48 14.39 -5.14
N LYS A 59 22.24 13.31 -5.28
CA LYS A 59 22.83 12.93 -6.58
C LYS A 59 21.75 12.54 -7.59
N ILE A 60 20.76 11.75 -7.17
CA ILE A 60 19.63 11.35 -8.02
C ILE A 60 18.83 12.58 -8.47
N LYS A 61 18.50 13.51 -7.56
CA LYS A 61 17.81 14.76 -7.90
C LYS A 61 18.59 15.57 -8.94
N LYS A 62 19.91 15.63 -8.80
CA LYS A 62 20.77 16.34 -9.77
C LYS A 62 20.71 15.71 -11.16
N GLU A 63 20.73 14.38 -11.25
CA GLU A 63 20.61 13.67 -12.53
C GLU A 63 19.21 13.82 -13.13
N CYS A 64 18.15 13.71 -12.31
CA CYS A 64 16.77 13.92 -12.74
C CYS A 64 16.54 15.33 -13.31
N LYS A 65 17.16 16.35 -12.70
CA LYS A 65 17.10 17.73 -13.24
C LYS A 65 17.69 17.83 -14.65
N LYS A 66 18.75 17.06 -14.96
CA LYS A 66 19.34 17.04 -16.31
C LYS A 66 18.43 16.33 -17.34
N LEU A 67 17.57 15.44 -16.86
CA LEU A 67 16.63 14.67 -17.68
C LEU A 67 15.26 15.31 -17.77
N ASP A 68 15.04 16.47 -17.13
CA ASP A 68 13.75 17.15 -16.99
C ASP A 68 12.66 16.27 -16.33
N VAL A 69 13.07 15.46 -15.34
CA VAL A 69 12.19 14.58 -14.56
C VAL A 69 11.80 15.25 -13.26
N GLU A 70 10.49 15.40 -12.99
CA GLU A 70 9.96 15.87 -11.71
C GLU A 70 10.26 14.84 -10.61
N VAL A 71 10.81 15.29 -9.46
CA VAL A 71 11.11 14.40 -8.32
C VAL A 71 10.24 14.74 -7.13
N LYS A 72 9.46 13.76 -6.66
CA LYS A 72 8.73 13.79 -5.39
C LYS A 72 9.41 12.84 -4.39
N VAL A 73 9.42 13.21 -3.12
CA VAL A 73 10.00 12.37 -2.05
C VAL A 73 8.91 12.08 -1.02
N ALA A 74 8.61 10.79 -0.86
CA ALA A 74 7.80 10.27 0.24
C ALA A 74 8.71 9.69 1.32
N TYR A 75 8.30 9.79 2.57
CA TYR A 75 9.06 9.29 3.70
C TYR A 75 8.30 8.16 4.40
N SER A 76 9.00 7.08 4.70
CA SER A 76 8.42 5.93 5.40
C SER A 76 9.49 5.21 6.21
N ASP A 77 9.07 4.52 7.25
CA ASP A 77 9.93 3.61 7.99
C ASP A 77 10.38 2.46 7.09
N ARG A 78 11.66 2.46 6.68
CA ARG A 78 12.22 1.43 5.78
C ARG A 78 12.32 0.05 6.40
N LEU A 79 12.15 -0.08 7.73
CA LEU A 79 12.20 -1.34 8.46
C LEU A 79 10.81 -1.95 8.64
N SER A 80 9.74 -1.16 8.48
CA SER A 80 8.36 -1.63 8.54
C SER A 80 7.85 -1.99 7.15
N LEU A 81 7.60 -3.31 6.94
CA LEU A 81 7.06 -3.82 5.68
C LEU A 81 5.70 -3.17 5.36
N PHE A 82 4.79 -3.15 6.32
CA PHE A 82 3.41 -2.69 6.08
C PHE A 82 3.32 -1.18 5.86
N LYS A 83 4.10 -0.37 6.59
CA LYS A 83 4.21 1.07 6.33
C LYS A 83 4.78 1.35 4.94
N ALA A 84 5.79 0.58 4.52
CA ALA A 84 6.35 0.72 3.18
C ALA A 84 5.33 0.35 2.10
N ILE A 85 4.58 -0.76 2.25
CA ILE A 85 3.50 -1.15 1.33
C ILE A 85 2.45 -0.03 1.25
N LYS A 86 1.99 0.48 2.40
CA LYS A 86 1.02 1.57 2.45
C LYS A 86 1.50 2.79 1.68
N SER A 87 2.72 3.25 1.96
CA SER A 87 3.29 4.42 1.28
C SER A 87 3.39 4.24 -0.23
N ILE A 88 3.76 3.05 -0.69
CA ILE A 88 3.84 2.74 -2.14
C ILE A 88 2.44 2.71 -2.75
N LYS A 89 1.46 2.08 -2.10
CA LYS A 89 0.06 2.09 -2.53
C LYS A 89 -0.49 3.50 -2.65
N ASP A 90 -0.24 4.36 -1.65
CA ASP A 90 -0.69 5.74 -1.65
C ASP A 90 -0.12 6.52 -2.84
N ILE A 91 1.16 6.30 -3.19
CA ILE A 91 1.79 6.90 -4.37
C ILE A 91 1.13 6.35 -5.65
N ILE A 92 0.94 5.04 -5.77
CA ILE A 92 0.30 4.42 -6.93
C ILE A 92 -1.11 4.97 -7.13
N SER A 93 -1.91 5.06 -6.06
CA SER A 93 -3.28 5.56 -6.12
C SER A 93 -3.37 7.04 -6.53
N GLN A 94 -2.38 7.86 -6.17
CA GLN A 94 -2.30 9.26 -6.60
C GLN A 94 -1.99 9.41 -8.09
N GLU A 95 -1.39 8.40 -8.70
CA GLU A 95 -0.93 8.40 -10.10
C GLU A 95 -1.72 7.39 -10.97
N GLU A 96 -2.90 6.92 -10.55
CA GLU A 96 -3.69 5.84 -11.18
C GLU A 96 -3.99 6.02 -12.67
N ASN A 97 -4.03 7.28 -13.15
CA ASN A 97 -4.28 7.59 -14.56
C ASN A 97 -3.00 7.65 -15.41
N ASN A 98 -1.85 7.30 -14.83
CA ASN A 98 -0.54 7.36 -15.47
C ASN A 98 0.04 5.96 -15.70
N TYR A 99 1.07 5.84 -16.55
CA TYR A 99 1.87 4.62 -16.61
C TYR A 99 2.84 4.59 -15.45
N ILE A 100 2.75 3.56 -14.60
CA ILE A 100 3.49 3.46 -13.34
C ILE A 100 4.50 2.32 -13.42
N TYR A 101 5.76 2.64 -13.24
CA TYR A 101 6.87 1.70 -13.20
C TYR A 101 7.44 1.64 -11.79
N VAL A 102 7.35 0.47 -11.13
CA VAL A 102 7.81 0.28 -9.75
C VAL A 102 9.15 -0.45 -9.74
N ASN A 103 10.19 0.24 -9.33
CA ASN A 103 11.55 -0.29 -9.25
C ASN A 103 11.74 -1.12 -7.99
N VAL A 104 11.97 -2.42 -8.12
CA VAL A 104 12.28 -3.32 -7.00
C VAL A 104 13.79 -3.62 -6.87
N ALA A 105 14.63 -2.91 -7.64
CA ALA A 105 16.06 -3.15 -7.70
C ALA A 105 16.88 -2.27 -6.74
N SER A 106 16.26 -1.26 -6.12
CA SER A 106 16.91 -0.30 -5.22
C SER A 106 16.30 -0.32 -3.81
N GLY A 107 16.91 0.38 -2.87
CA GLY A 107 16.48 0.40 -1.48
C GLY A 107 16.88 -0.85 -0.69
N SER A 108 16.23 -1.06 0.44
CA SER A 108 16.41 -2.26 1.26
C SER A 108 15.63 -3.45 0.69
N LYS A 109 15.98 -4.68 1.11
CA LYS A 109 15.23 -5.88 0.75
C LYS A 109 13.76 -5.80 1.19
N ILE A 110 13.49 -5.24 2.37
CA ILE A 110 12.12 -5.01 2.88
C ILE A 110 11.34 -4.10 1.93
N GLN A 111 11.96 -3.00 1.48
CA GLN A 111 11.32 -2.08 0.54
C GLN A 111 11.10 -2.72 -0.84
N ALA A 112 12.01 -3.55 -1.33
CA ALA A 112 11.83 -4.29 -2.57
C ALA A 112 10.64 -5.27 -2.49
N ILE A 113 10.51 -6.00 -1.37
CA ILE A 113 9.36 -6.86 -1.09
C ILE A 113 8.07 -6.03 -1.01
N ALA A 114 8.10 -4.88 -0.31
CA ALA A 114 6.96 -3.98 -0.20
C ALA A 114 6.48 -3.46 -1.57
N CYS A 115 7.41 -3.06 -2.45
CA CYS A 115 7.11 -2.66 -3.82
C CYS A 115 6.39 -3.77 -4.59
N MET A 116 6.91 -4.99 -4.52
CA MET A 116 6.31 -6.12 -5.21
C MET A 116 4.93 -6.47 -4.67
N MET A 117 4.77 -6.50 -3.33
CA MET A 117 3.47 -6.76 -2.70
C MET A 117 2.44 -5.68 -3.03
N ALA A 118 2.83 -4.39 -3.02
CA ALA A 118 1.93 -3.31 -3.41
C ALA A 118 1.42 -3.47 -4.85
N CYS A 119 2.30 -3.84 -5.79
CA CYS A 119 1.91 -4.13 -7.17
C CYS A 119 0.97 -5.33 -7.28
N MET A 120 1.16 -6.37 -6.47
CA MET A 120 0.28 -7.55 -6.47
C MET A 120 -1.10 -7.25 -5.88
N VAL A 121 -1.17 -6.42 -4.83
CA VAL A 121 -2.44 -5.99 -4.22
C VAL A 121 -3.25 -5.09 -5.16
N LEU A 122 -2.57 -4.26 -5.95
CA LEU A 122 -3.17 -3.31 -6.90
C LEU A 122 -3.16 -3.83 -8.35
N LYS A 123 -3.17 -5.14 -8.55
CA LYS A 123 -3.08 -5.78 -9.88
C LYS A 123 -4.17 -5.34 -10.86
N GLU A 124 -5.31 -4.87 -10.38
CA GLU A 124 -6.39 -4.34 -11.25
C GLU A 124 -6.01 -3.03 -11.97
N CYS A 125 -4.88 -2.42 -11.61
CA CYS A 125 -4.34 -1.26 -12.32
C CYS A 125 -3.58 -1.72 -13.57
N ASP A 126 -4.20 -1.64 -14.74
CA ASP A 126 -3.64 -2.09 -16.03
C ASP A 126 -2.31 -1.43 -16.40
N ASN A 127 -2.05 -0.23 -15.88
CA ASN A 127 -0.88 0.59 -16.19
C ASN A 127 0.24 0.47 -15.14
N LEU A 128 0.25 -0.57 -14.32
CA LEU A 128 1.20 -0.79 -13.23
C LEU A 128 2.18 -1.91 -13.56
N GLN A 129 3.46 -1.58 -13.67
CA GLN A 129 4.51 -2.53 -14.03
C GLN A 129 5.68 -2.52 -13.03
N PRO A 130 5.85 -3.53 -12.17
CA PRO A 130 7.09 -3.71 -11.42
C PRO A 130 8.21 -4.16 -12.34
N PHE A 131 9.44 -3.69 -12.07
CA PHE A 131 10.61 -4.06 -12.82
C PHE A 131 11.86 -4.17 -11.95
N TYR A 132 12.81 -4.96 -12.40
CA TYR A 132 14.13 -5.11 -11.80
C TYR A 132 15.19 -4.59 -12.78
N ALA A 133 15.96 -3.60 -12.36
CA ALA A 133 17.11 -3.10 -13.10
C ALA A 133 18.35 -3.94 -12.76
N GLU A 134 18.74 -4.84 -13.66
CA GLU A 134 19.93 -5.70 -13.49
C GLU A 134 21.20 -4.85 -13.65
N PRO A 135 22.11 -4.79 -12.66
CA PRO A 135 23.32 -4.01 -12.77
C PRO A 135 24.33 -4.69 -13.69
N GLU A 136 25.15 -3.91 -14.37
CA GLU A 136 26.29 -4.42 -15.15
C GLU A 136 27.39 -4.96 -14.24
N SER A 137 27.61 -4.30 -13.12
CA SER A 137 28.63 -4.70 -12.15
C SER A 137 28.30 -4.25 -10.73
N TYR A 138 28.88 -4.92 -9.75
CA TYR A 138 28.81 -4.56 -8.34
C TYR A 138 30.17 -4.03 -7.87
N ALA A 139 30.16 -2.96 -7.05
CA ALA A 139 31.36 -2.49 -6.39
C ALA A 139 31.79 -3.46 -5.29
N ALA A 140 33.09 -3.68 -5.15
CA ALA A 140 33.64 -4.19 -3.90
C ALA A 140 33.44 -3.12 -2.81
N PHE A 141 32.99 -3.56 -1.64
CA PHE A 141 32.57 -2.74 -0.49
C PHE A 141 33.53 -1.60 -0.17
N GLU A 142 32.97 -0.41 0.09
CA GLU A 142 33.44 0.68 0.96
C GLU A 142 32.78 2.00 0.60
N GLY A 143 31.59 2.30 1.19
CA GLY A 143 30.97 3.64 1.19
C GLY A 143 30.63 4.23 -0.20
N LYS A 144 30.69 3.43 -1.25
CA LYS A 144 30.42 3.79 -2.64
C LYS A 144 29.07 3.22 -3.07
N GLN A 145 28.60 3.68 -4.22
CA GLN A 145 27.48 3.07 -4.90
C GLN A 145 27.69 1.55 -5.03
N GLN A 146 26.67 0.75 -4.73
CA GLN A 146 26.81 -0.72 -4.65
C GLN A 146 26.87 -1.39 -6.03
N SER A 147 26.30 -0.76 -7.05
CA SER A 147 26.33 -1.27 -8.41
C SER A 147 26.49 -0.14 -9.43
N PHE A 148 26.96 -0.47 -10.63
CA PHE A 148 27.20 0.47 -11.71
C PHE A 148 26.51 -0.01 -12.99
N GLY A 149 26.01 0.95 -13.78
CA GLY A 149 25.30 0.66 -15.01
C GLY A 149 24.02 -0.15 -14.80
N ILE A 150 23.34 -0.44 -15.86
CA ILE A 150 22.31 -1.49 -15.92
C ILE A 150 22.53 -2.31 -17.20
N LYS A 151 22.54 -3.63 -17.04
CA LYS A 151 22.61 -4.57 -18.15
C LYS A 151 21.26 -4.70 -18.84
N ASP A 152 20.21 -4.81 -18.05
CA ASP A 152 18.85 -4.97 -18.54
C ASP A 152 17.82 -4.43 -17.53
N THR A 153 16.59 -4.19 -18.02
CA THR A 153 15.43 -3.85 -17.23
C THR A 153 14.38 -4.92 -17.42
N ILE A 154 14.24 -5.79 -16.43
CA ILE A 154 13.40 -6.99 -16.48
C ILE A 154 12.03 -6.65 -15.89
N ALA A 155 10.98 -6.76 -16.70
CA ALA A 155 9.60 -6.68 -16.22
C ALA A 155 9.30 -7.91 -15.34
N LEU A 156 8.68 -7.69 -14.19
CA LEU A 156 8.34 -8.77 -13.27
C LEU A 156 6.87 -9.14 -13.42
N PRO A 157 6.53 -10.45 -13.37
CA PRO A 157 5.16 -10.89 -13.36
C PRO A 157 4.48 -10.48 -12.05
N THR A 158 3.21 -10.13 -12.12
CA THR A 158 2.35 -9.92 -10.96
C THR A 158 1.29 -11.00 -10.88
N TYR A 159 0.97 -11.43 -9.66
CA TYR A 159 -0.11 -12.35 -9.35
C TYR A 159 -1.09 -11.64 -8.42
N GLU A 160 -2.37 -11.98 -8.53
CA GLU A 160 -3.38 -11.44 -7.64
C GLU A 160 -3.19 -12.00 -6.23
N ILE A 161 -3.04 -11.10 -5.26
CA ILE A 161 -3.14 -11.43 -3.85
C ILE A 161 -4.61 -11.23 -3.47
N GLN A 162 -5.26 -12.30 -3.01
CA GLN A 162 -6.61 -12.19 -2.50
C GLN A 162 -6.65 -11.20 -1.34
N THR A 163 -7.59 -10.26 -1.40
CA THR A 163 -7.83 -9.29 -0.33
C THR A 163 -9.26 -9.44 0.18
N PRO A 164 -9.52 -9.11 1.46
CA PRO A 164 -10.88 -9.13 1.99
C PRO A 164 -11.78 -8.19 1.19
N LYS A 165 -13.06 -8.59 1.06
CA LYS A 165 -14.06 -7.72 0.42
C LYS A 165 -14.14 -6.37 1.14
N PRO A 166 -14.47 -5.26 0.45
CA PRO A 166 -14.52 -3.92 1.04
C PRO A 166 -15.33 -3.83 2.33
N LYS A 167 -16.45 -4.57 2.44
CA LYS A 167 -17.26 -4.62 3.68
C LYS A 167 -16.52 -5.23 4.88
N LEU A 168 -15.61 -6.19 4.64
CA LEU A 168 -14.80 -6.79 5.70
C LEU A 168 -13.69 -5.84 6.14
N LEU A 169 -13.10 -5.09 5.21
CA LEU A 169 -12.12 -4.05 5.51
C LEU A 169 -12.76 -2.90 6.29
N ALA A 170 -13.96 -2.46 5.90
CA ALA A 170 -14.71 -1.45 6.64
C ALA A 170 -15.02 -1.93 8.08
N ALA A 171 -15.40 -3.19 8.24
CA ALA A 171 -15.65 -3.78 9.55
C ALA A 171 -14.35 -3.92 10.38
N LEU A 172 -13.25 -4.32 9.78
CA LEU A 172 -11.94 -4.39 10.43
C LEU A 172 -11.48 -2.99 10.90
N LYS A 173 -11.72 -1.96 10.08
CA LYS A 173 -11.44 -0.57 10.44
C LYS A 173 -12.21 -0.15 11.70
N ILE A 174 -13.49 -0.47 11.80
CA ILE A 174 -14.30 -0.17 13.00
C ILE A 174 -13.64 -0.76 14.25
N VAL A 175 -13.15 -2.01 14.19
CA VAL A 175 -12.50 -2.65 15.34
C VAL A 175 -11.13 -2.00 15.62
N SER A 176 -10.36 -1.71 14.57
CA SER A 176 -9.03 -1.09 14.69
C SER A 176 -9.08 0.31 15.31
N ASP A 177 -10.12 1.09 15.01
CA ASP A 177 -10.30 2.48 15.48
C ASP A 177 -10.83 2.54 16.93
N GLN A 178 -11.24 1.40 17.54
CA GLN A 178 -11.74 1.39 18.92
C GLN A 178 -10.62 1.48 19.97
N PRO A 179 -10.92 2.02 21.17
CA PRO A 179 -10.03 1.91 22.32
C PRO A 179 -9.65 0.45 22.58
N ASP A 180 -8.37 0.20 22.90
CA ASP A 180 -7.81 -1.16 23.08
C ASP A 180 -8.03 -2.10 21.88
N GLN A 181 -8.43 -1.55 20.72
CA GLN A 181 -8.69 -2.30 19.47
C GLN A 181 -9.64 -3.48 19.66
N LYS A 182 -10.70 -3.26 20.44
CA LYS A 182 -11.78 -4.22 20.69
C LYS A 182 -13.14 -3.52 20.81
N ILE A 183 -14.19 -4.24 20.44
CA ILE A 183 -15.58 -3.76 20.46
C ILE A 183 -16.51 -4.87 20.90
N THR A 184 -17.61 -4.55 21.57
CA THR A 184 -18.61 -5.57 21.85
C THR A 184 -19.38 -5.95 20.58
N LYS A 185 -19.81 -7.22 20.50
CA LYS A 185 -20.63 -7.69 19.36
C LYS A 185 -21.91 -6.85 19.19
N LYS A 186 -22.46 -6.31 20.27
CA LYS A 186 -23.65 -5.47 20.25
C LYS A 186 -23.39 -4.12 19.60
N GLU A 187 -22.34 -3.42 20.01
CA GLU A 187 -21.93 -2.13 19.42
C GLU A 187 -21.52 -2.32 17.96
N MET A 188 -20.74 -3.35 17.65
CA MET A 188 -20.36 -3.67 16.28
C MET A 188 -21.57 -3.88 15.38
N ALA A 189 -22.60 -4.59 15.86
CA ALA A 189 -23.83 -4.83 15.12
C ALA A 189 -24.58 -3.53 14.81
N GLN A 190 -24.61 -2.59 15.76
CA GLN A 190 -25.25 -1.30 15.59
C GLN A 190 -24.48 -0.44 14.56
N ILE A 191 -23.19 -0.29 14.72
CA ILE A 191 -22.36 0.50 13.80
C ILE A 191 -22.37 -0.08 12.38
N ALA A 192 -22.29 -1.41 12.26
CA ALA A 192 -22.30 -2.09 10.95
C ALA A 192 -23.63 -1.90 10.21
N GLU A 193 -24.74 -1.80 10.92
CA GLU A 193 -26.05 -1.48 10.35
C GLU A 193 -26.13 0.00 9.94
N GLU A 194 -25.76 0.92 10.83
CA GLU A 194 -25.75 2.37 10.58
C GLU A 194 -24.88 2.74 9.36
N GLN A 195 -23.73 2.10 9.22
CA GLN A 195 -22.83 2.30 8.09
C GLN A 195 -23.16 1.45 6.85
N LYS A 196 -24.28 0.71 6.88
CA LYS A 196 -24.74 -0.16 5.78
C LYS A 196 -23.72 -1.24 5.36
N ILE A 197 -22.86 -1.65 6.28
CA ILE A 197 -21.92 -2.77 6.09
C ILE A 197 -22.70 -4.11 6.07
N ILE A 198 -23.75 -4.19 6.88
CA ILE A 198 -24.74 -5.28 6.85
C ILE A 198 -26.11 -4.74 6.45
N THR A 199 -26.87 -5.57 5.75
CA THR A 199 -28.26 -5.27 5.39
C THR A 199 -29.17 -6.25 6.11
N ILE A 200 -30.27 -5.74 6.67
CA ILE A 200 -31.23 -6.52 7.44
C ILE A 200 -32.57 -6.48 6.71
N ASN A 201 -33.05 -7.63 6.29
CA ASN A 201 -34.36 -7.82 5.67
C ASN A 201 -35.24 -8.63 6.64
N ALA A 202 -35.70 -7.99 7.70
CA ALA A 202 -36.57 -8.62 8.68
C ALA A 202 -37.61 -7.64 9.22
N GLU A 203 -38.77 -8.16 9.61
CA GLU A 203 -39.81 -7.40 10.30
C GLU A 203 -39.32 -6.95 11.70
N GLN A 204 -39.96 -5.92 12.28
CA GLN A 204 -39.51 -5.29 13.53
C GLN A 204 -39.31 -6.27 14.68
N GLU A 205 -40.19 -7.28 14.80
CA GLU A 205 -40.12 -8.28 15.89
C GLU A 205 -38.83 -9.13 15.84
N ASN A 206 -38.33 -9.43 14.66
CA ASN A 206 -37.16 -10.27 14.45
C ASN A 206 -35.88 -9.48 14.08
N HIS A 207 -35.96 -8.17 14.00
CA HIS A 207 -34.91 -7.29 13.53
C HIS A 207 -33.58 -7.46 14.29
N SER A 208 -33.66 -7.51 15.64
CA SER A 208 -32.46 -7.68 16.48
C SER A 208 -31.77 -9.03 16.24
N GLN A 209 -32.50 -10.12 16.11
CA GLN A 209 -31.94 -11.44 15.85
C GLN A 209 -31.32 -11.51 14.45
N ALA A 210 -32.02 -10.98 13.45
CA ALA A 210 -31.55 -10.92 12.07
C ALA A 210 -30.26 -10.08 11.94
N ARG A 211 -30.15 -8.97 12.67
CA ARG A 211 -28.97 -8.13 12.75
C ARG A 211 -27.74 -8.91 13.25
N PHE A 212 -27.88 -9.62 14.36
CA PHE A 212 -26.79 -10.43 14.90
C PHE A 212 -26.42 -11.61 14.00
N ALA A 213 -27.39 -12.26 13.36
CA ALA A 213 -27.15 -13.33 12.41
C ALA A 213 -26.42 -12.83 11.16
N SER A 214 -26.84 -11.69 10.60
CA SER A 214 -26.20 -11.04 9.47
C SER A 214 -24.75 -10.62 9.79
N LEU A 215 -24.53 -10.00 10.96
CA LEU A 215 -23.20 -9.64 11.43
C LEU A 215 -22.29 -10.87 11.55
N GLU A 216 -22.80 -11.94 12.19
CA GLU A 216 -22.03 -13.16 12.39
C GLU A 216 -21.60 -13.78 11.07
N SER A 217 -22.57 -14.05 10.18
CA SER A 217 -22.30 -14.78 8.93
C SER A 217 -21.53 -13.97 7.89
N ASN A 218 -21.80 -12.67 7.80
CA ASN A 218 -21.22 -11.85 6.72
C ASN A 218 -19.94 -11.11 7.11
N ILE A 219 -19.66 -10.97 8.40
CA ILE A 219 -18.54 -10.15 8.89
C ILE A 219 -17.66 -10.94 9.86
N ILE A 220 -18.20 -11.37 11.02
CA ILE A 220 -17.37 -11.94 12.09
C ILE A 220 -16.76 -13.26 11.65
N ALA A 221 -17.58 -14.22 11.18
CA ALA A 221 -17.08 -15.52 10.80
C ALA A 221 -16.04 -15.47 9.67
N PRO A 222 -16.19 -14.68 8.59
CA PRO A 222 -15.13 -14.49 7.61
C PRO A 222 -13.86 -13.87 8.23
N LEU A 223 -13.97 -12.79 9.02
CA LEU A 223 -12.80 -12.14 9.62
C LEU A 223 -12.06 -13.05 10.62
N GLU A 224 -12.79 -13.89 11.38
CA GLU A 224 -12.22 -14.79 12.38
C GLU A 224 -11.66 -16.07 11.76
N LYS A 225 -12.44 -16.75 10.88
CA LYS A 225 -12.13 -18.11 10.41
C LYS A 225 -11.31 -18.13 9.13
N GLU A 226 -11.64 -17.26 8.17
CA GLU A 226 -10.98 -17.23 6.86
C GLU A 226 -9.72 -16.37 6.90
N TRP A 227 -9.84 -15.14 7.41
CA TRP A 227 -8.77 -14.15 7.42
C TRP A 227 -7.94 -14.12 8.70
N LYS A 228 -8.47 -14.63 9.82
CA LYS A 228 -7.84 -14.61 11.16
C LYS A 228 -7.47 -13.20 11.65
N PHE A 229 -8.19 -12.19 11.20
CA PHE A 229 -7.95 -10.78 11.53
C PHE A 229 -8.58 -10.35 12.85
N VAL A 230 -9.54 -11.11 13.34
CA VAL A 230 -10.17 -10.89 14.65
C VAL A 230 -10.32 -12.20 15.41
N GLU A 231 -10.43 -12.09 16.71
CA GLU A 231 -10.81 -13.18 17.64
C GLU A 231 -12.04 -12.75 18.44
N VAL A 232 -12.91 -13.71 18.77
CA VAL A 232 -14.12 -13.46 19.56
C VAL A 232 -13.98 -14.08 20.94
N GLU A 233 -13.91 -13.23 21.94
CA GLU A 233 -13.81 -13.63 23.36
C GLU A 233 -15.13 -13.41 24.10
N LYS A 234 -15.47 -14.31 25.03
CA LYS A 234 -16.60 -14.13 25.95
C LYS A 234 -16.08 -13.61 27.29
N ILE A 235 -16.37 -12.35 27.59
CA ILE A 235 -16.02 -11.73 28.88
C ILE A 235 -17.32 -11.40 29.62
N GLY A 236 -17.62 -12.13 30.68
CA GLY A 236 -18.87 -12.00 31.41
C GLY A 236 -20.09 -12.35 30.53
N ARG A 237 -21.04 -11.42 30.41
CA ARG A 237 -22.25 -11.55 29.57
C ARG A 237 -22.06 -11.08 28.14
N ASN A 238 -20.93 -10.43 27.82
CA ASN A 238 -20.68 -9.84 26.52
C ASN A 238 -19.73 -10.71 25.69
N ARG A 239 -19.92 -10.70 24.37
CA ARG A 239 -18.96 -11.17 23.40
C ARG A 239 -18.19 -9.97 22.84
N TRP A 240 -16.88 -10.04 22.88
CA TRP A 240 -15.96 -9.02 22.39
C TRP A 240 -15.28 -9.49 21.13
N ILE A 241 -15.17 -8.60 20.18
CA ILE A 241 -14.41 -8.77 18.94
C ILE A 241 -13.12 -7.97 19.13
N LYS A 242 -11.98 -8.62 19.05
CA LYS A 242 -10.66 -8.03 19.24
C LYS A 242 -9.82 -8.29 18.01
N ILE A 243 -9.06 -7.28 17.58
CA ILE A 243 -8.16 -7.43 16.43
C ILE A 243 -6.95 -8.29 16.80
N THR A 244 -6.55 -9.20 15.90
CA THR A 244 -5.32 -9.99 16.03
C THR A 244 -4.11 -9.21 15.53
N GLN A 245 -2.89 -9.76 15.67
CA GLN A 245 -1.71 -9.13 15.08
C GLN A 245 -1.80 -9.12 13.55
N GLU A 246 -2.24 -10.21 12.93
CA GLU A 246 -2.48 -10.29 11.49
C GLU A 246 -3.52 -9.27 11.03
N GLY A 247 -4.56 -9.04 11.85
CA GLY A 247 -5.56 -8.01 11.57
C GLY A 247 -5.00 -6.59 11.63
N LYS A 248 -4.10 -6.30 12.59
CA LYS A 248 -3.42 -5.00 12.68
C LYS A 248 -2.54 -4.75 11.47
N ASP A 249 -1.73 -5.75 11.11
CA ASP A 249 -0.83 -5.70 9.97
C ASP A 249 -1.63 -5.49 8.67
N ALA A 250 -2.74 -6.22 8.50
CA ALA A 250 -3.64 -6.07 7.37
C ALA A 250 -4.31 -4.68 7.34
N ALA A 251 -4.76 -4.17 8.49
CA ALA A 251 -5.35 -2.83 8.59
C ALA A 251 -4.35 -1.74 8.21
N GLU A 252 -3.06 -1.89 8.57
CA GLU A 252 -2.04 -0.89 8.27
C GLU A 252 -1.82 -0.68 6.77
N PHE A 253 -1.96 -1.73 5.94
CA PHE A 253 -1.69 -1.60 4.49
C PHE A 253 -2.92 -1.76 3.59
N LEU A 254 -4.07 -2.28 4.09
CA LEU A 254 -5.29 -2.43 3.29
C LEU A 254 -6.30 -1.29 3.53
N ILE A 255 -6.22 -0.60 4.68
CA ILE A 255 -7.10 0.49 5.08
C ILE A 255 -6.34 1.82 5.04
#